data_5bbd3d06dc383915fb44aebac95fa90c
#
_entry.id   5bbd3d06dc383915fb44aebac95fa90c
#
_cell.length_a   1.000
_cell.length_b   1.000
_cell.length_c   1.000
_cell.angle_alpha   90.00
_cell.angle_beta   90.00
_cell.angle_gamma   90.00
#
_symmetry.space_group_name_H-M   'P 1'
#
loop_
_entity.id
_entity.type
_entity.pdbx_description
1 polymer ?
#
loop_
_entity_poly.entity_id
_entity_poly.type
_entity_poly.pdbx_seq_one_letter_code
_entity_poly.pdbx_strand_id
1 'polypeptide(L)'
;MAEIDYKKVTGMIHSTESFGSVDGPGIRFIIFMQGCKMRCQYCHNPDTWEMETNNSKERTVEDVLKEALRYKHFWGKDGGITVSGGEAMLQIAFITALFIEAKKLGIHTTLDTCGFAYRATPEYHAILEKLLDVTDLVLLDLKEIDPEQHKIVTR
;
A
#
# COMPACT_ATOMS: atom_id res chain seq x y z
N MET A 1 -16.72 -22.33 7.97
CA MET A 1 -15.50 -21.49 8.07
C MET A 1 -15.94 -20.14 8.65
N ALA A 2 -15.26 -19.63 9.66
CA ALA A 2 -15.59 -18.29 10.18
C ALA A 2 -15.36 -17.24 9.07
N GLU A 3 -16.30 -16.34 8.89
CA GLU A 3 -16.20 -15.22 7.96
C GLU A 3 -15.06 -14.30 8.43
N ILE A 4 -14.15 -13.91 7.51
CA ILE A 4 -13.03 -13.03 7.85
C ILE A 4 -13.58 -11.63 8.09
N ASP A 5 -13.40 -11.11 9.29
CA ASP A 5 -13.68 -9.71 9.61
C ASP A 5 -12.50 -8.84 9.11
N TYR A 6 -12.59 -8.38 7.87
CA TYR A 6 -11.54 -7.58 7.24
C TYR A 6 -11.22 -6.29 8.00
N LYS A 7 -12.17 -5.73 8.74
CA LYS A 7 -11.98 -4.50 9.52
C LYS A 7 -10.94 -4.65 10.64
N LYS A 8 -10.77 -5.87 11.14
CA LYS A 8 -9.83 -6.19 12.24
C LYS A 8 -8.46 -6.62 11.77
N VAL A 9 -8.25 -6.77 10.47
CA VAL A 9 -6.91 -7.06 9.92
C VAL A 9 -6.00 -5.89 10.22
N THR A 10 -4.79 -6.17 10.71
CA THR A 10 -3.81 -5.14 11.09
C THR A 10 -2.67 -5.03 10.09
N GLY A 11 -2.07 -3.85 10.01
CA GLY A 11 -0.87 -3.57 9.24
C GLY A 11 0.04 -2.60 9.99
N MET A 12 1.33 -2.74 9.76
CA MET A 12 2.34 -1.84 10.29
C MET A 12 2.47 -0.62 9.39
N ILE A 13 2.08 0.54 9.89
CA ILE A 13 2.01 1.80 9.16
C ILE A 13 3.09 2.74 9.66
N HIS A 14 3.85 3.32 8.73
CA HIS A 14 4.83 4.36 9.00
C HIS A 14 4.12 5.70 9.29
N SER A 15 3.33 6.16 8.32
CA SER A 15 2.64 7.46 8.38
C SER A 15 1.46 7.52 7.42
N THR A 16 0.68 8.58 7.52
CA THR A 16 -0.41 8.91 6.60
C THR A 16 -0.29 10.36 6.14
N GLU A 17 -0.73 10.63 4.90
CA GLU A 17 -0.86 11.98 4.35
C GLU A 17 -2.26 12.19 3.78
N SER A 18 -2.86 13.33 4.09
CA SER A 18 -4.29 13.58 3.81
C SER A 18 -4.56 14.23 2.45
N PHE A 19 -3.55 14.86 1.83
CA PHE A 19 -3.69 15.68 0.64
C PHE A 19 -2.66 15.37 -0.45
N GLY A 20 -2.31 14.10 -0.64
CA GLY A 20 -1.43 13.68 -1.72
C GLY A 20 -2.00 14.03 -3.08
N SER A 21 -1.17 14.54 -3.98
CA SER A 21 -1.58 14.99 -5.31
C SER A 21 -0.75 14.37 -6.44
N VAL A 22 0.22 13.52 -6.11
CA VAL A 22 1.15 12.89 -7.08
C VAL A 22 1.10 11.36 -7.09
N ASP A 23 0.38 10.77 -6.15
CA ASP A 23 0.31 9.32 -5.93
C ASP A 23 -0.97 8.70 -6.50
N GLY A 24 -1.41 9.18 -7.64
CA GLY A 24 -2.62 8.74 -8.34
C GLY A 24 -3.56 9.91 -8.69
N PRO A 25 -4.73 9.63 -9.26
CA PRO A 25 -5.66 10.66 -9.72
C PRO A 25 -6.33 11.39 -8.56
N GLY A 26 -6.57 12.69 -8.74
CA GLY A 26 -7.24 13.56 -7.76
C GLY A 26 -6.46 13.77 -6.47
N ILE A 27 -7.16 14.22 -5.43
CA ILE A 27 -6.59 14.32 -4.07
C ILE A 27 -6.74 12.99 -3.35
N ARG A 28 -5.68 12.55 -2.67
CA ARG A 28 -5.62 11.22 -2.10
C ARG A 28 -5.25 11.23 -0.62
N PHE A 29 -5.82 10.28 0.11
CA PHE A 29 -5.30 9.88 1.40
C PHE A 29 -4.26 8.79 1.19
N ILE A 30 -3.01 9.09 1.53
CA ILE A 30 -1.88 8.17 1.32
C ILE A 30 -1.56 7.46 2.63
N ILE A 31 -1.35 6.15 2.54
CA ILE A 31 -0.93 5.30 3.64
C ILE A 31 0.46 4.76 3.31
N PHE A 32 1.45 5.21 4.05
CA PHE A 32 2.83 4.73 3.91
C PHE A 32 3.04 3.53 4.82
N MET A 33 3.23 2.37 4.21
CA MET A 33 3.48 1.12 4.92
C MET A 33 4.91 1.08 5.46
N GLN A 34 5.10 0.46 6.62
CA GLN A 34 6.42 0.21 7.18
C GLN A 34 6.98 -1.09 6.61
N GLY A 35 8.28 -1.09 6.32
CA GLY A 35 9.05 -2.24 5.87
C GLY A 35 9.41 -2.20 4.38
N CYS A 36 10.70 -2.33 4.08
CA CYS A 36 11.22 -2.53 2.73
C CYS A 36 12.55 -3.27 2.81
N LYS A 37 12.72 -4.34 2.04
CA LYS A 37 13.99 -5.07 2.02
C LYS A 37 14.98 -4.53 0.98
N MET A 38 14.54 -3.64 0.10
CA MET A 38 15.41 -2.96 -0.84
C MET A 38 16.13 -1.78 -0.17
N ARG A 39 17.28 -1.39 -0.74
CA ARG A 39 18.11 -0.27 -0.27
C ARG A 39 18.44 0.64 -1.45
N CYS A 40 17.39 1.06 -2.17
CA CYS A 40 17.54 1.90 -3.36
C CYS A 40 18.34 3.17 -3.05
N GLN A 41 19.36 3.45 -3.87
CA GLN A 41 20.24 4.60 -3.67
C GLN A 41 19.50 5.95 -3.74
N TYR A 42 18.37 5.99 -4.43
CA TYR A 42 17.50 7.17 -4.59
C TYR A 42 16.19 7.06 -3.81
N CYS A 43 16.17 6.28 -2.72
CA CYS A 43 14.97 6.12 -1.91
C CYS A 43 14.53 7.46 -1.31
N HIS A 44 13.27 7.84 -1.53
CA HIS A 44 12.69 9.05 -0.94
C HIS A 44 12.28 8.87 0.54
N ASN A 45 12.11 7.61 0.97
CA ASN A 45 11.53 7.30 2.27
C ASN A 45 12.35 6.22 3.03
N PRO A 46 13.65 6.47 3.31
CA PRO A 46 14.52 5.48 3.94
C PRO A 46 14.08 5.08 5.36
N ASP A 47 13.27 5.90 6.02
CA ASP A 47 12.72 5.61 7.35
C ASP A 47 11.76 4.41 7.35
N THR A 48 11.27 4.02 6.16
CA THR A 48 10.42 2.84 5.98
C THR A 48 11.20 1.54 5.74
N TRP A 49 12.52 1.55 5.73
CA TRP A 49 13.31 0.34 5.43
C TRP A 49 13.18 -0.76 6.46
N GLU A 50 13.25 -0.41 7.75
CA GLU A 50 13.13 -1.39 8.83
C GLU A 50 11.69 -1.94 8.87
N MET A 51 11.57 -3.22 9.23
CA MET A 51 10.26 -3.88 9.27
C MET A 51 9.38 -3.33 10.39
N GLU A 52 9.99 -2.83 11.45
CA GLU A 52 9.34 -2.23 12.59
C GLU A 52 10.26 -1.16 13.20
N THR A 53 9.71 -0.04 13.63
CA THR A 53 10.43 1.04 14.29
C THR A 53 9.61 1.59 15.46
N ASN A 54 10.23 2.37 16.34
CA ASN A 54 9.51 3.06 17.42
C ASN A 54 8.46 4.07 16.89
N ASN A 55 8.58 4.49 15.64
CA ASN A 55 7.67 5.45 15.01
C ASN A 55 6.54 4.76 14.23
N SER A 56 6.73 3.50 13.82
CA SER A 56 5.69 2.74 13.14
C SER A 56 4.61 2.29 14.12
N LYS A 57 3.37 2.18 13.63
CA LYS A 57 2.21 1.80 14.43
C LYS A 57 1.45 0.68 13.77
N GLU A 58 1.15 -0.36 14.54
CA GLU A 58 0.17 -1.35 14.13
C GLU A 58 -1.23 -0.72 14.18
N ARG A 59 -1.97 -0.79 13.07
CA ARG A 59 -3.32 -0.23 12.96
C ARG A 59 -4.25 -1.19 12.26
N THR A 60 -5.51 -1.18 12.66
CA THR A 60 -6.56 -1.95 11.99
C THR A 60 -7.03 -1.26 10.72
N VAL A 61 -7.61 -2.02 9.79
CA VAL A 61 -8.30 -1.48 8.61
C VAL A 61 -9.37 -0.46 9.01
N GLU A 62 -10.14 -0.76 10.06
CA GLU A 62 -11.18 0.14 10.55
C GLU A 62 -10.63 1.50 10.98
N ASP A 63 -9.53 1.52 11.75
CA ASP A 63 -8.90 2.76 12.22
C ASP A 63 -8.38 3.61 11.05
N VAL A 64 -7.73 2.96 10.07
CA VAL A 64 -7.20 3.65 8.90
C VAL A 64 -8.32 4.24 8.05
N LEU A 65 -9.38 3.47 7.77
CA LEU A 65 -10.53 3.97 7.01
C LEU A 65 -11.27 5.09 7.75
N LYS A 66 -11.42 4.98 9.06
CA LYS A 66 -12.05 6.03 9.87
C LYS A 66 -11.27 7.35 9.79
N GLU A 67 -9.95 7.30 9.77
CA GLU A 67 -9.12 8.49 9.55
C GLU A 67 -9.28 9.02 8.13
N ALA A 68 -9.12 8.18 7.12
CA ALA A 68 -9.21 8.55 5.71
C ALA A 68 -10.56 9.22 5.38
N LEU A 69 -11.66 8.68 5.89
CA LEU A 69 -13.02 9.20 5.63
C LEU A 69 -13.25 10.62 6.13
N ARG A 70 -12.45 11.13 7.08
CA ARG A 70 -12.52 12.55 7.51
C ARG A 70 -12.17 13.51 6.37
N TYR A 71 -11.41 13.04 5.38
CA TYR A 71 -10.91 13.82 4.26
C TYR A 71 -11.66 13.53 2.95
N LYS A 72 -12.63 12.61 2.96
CA LYS A 72 -13.34 12.16 1.76
C LYS A 72 -13.94 13.29 0.93
N HIS A 73 -14.42 14.36 1.55
CA HIS A 73 -15.01 15.50 0.87
C HIS A 73 -14.01 16.33 0.04
N PHE A 74 -12.70 16.17 0.27
CA PHE A 74 -11.65 16.80 -0.53
C PHE A 74 -11.25 16.00 -1.76
N TRP A 75 -11.60 14.72 -1.86
CA TRP A 75 -11.16 13.83 -2.93
C TRP A 75 -11.80 14.13 -4.28
N GLY A 76 -12.93 14.85 -4.30
CA GLY A 76 -13.72 15.06 -5.53
C GLY A 76 -14.20 13.72 -6.09
N LYS A 77 -14.33 13.64 -7.41
CA LYS A 77 -14.80 12.43 -8.09
C LYS A 77 -13.68 11.45 -8.44
N ASP A 78 -12.44 11.92 -8.55
CA ASP A 78 -11.30 11.14 -9.04
C ASP A 78 -10.33 10.72 -7.94
N GLY A 79 -10.46 11.28 -6.74
CA GLY A 79 -9.60 10.98 -5.61
C GLY A 79 -9.99 9.72 -4.84
N GLY A 80 -9.21 9.39 -3.83
CA GLY A 80 -9.43 8.17 -3.04
C GLY A 80 -8.30 7.87 -2.08
N ILE A 81 -7.96 6.61 -1.92
CA ILE A 81 -6.83 6.19 -1.10
C ILE A 81 -5.71 5.60 -1.96
N THR A 82 -4.47 5.81 -1.53
CA THR A 82 -3.27 5.18 -2.08
C THR A 82 -2.52 4.48 -0.96
N VAL A 83 -2.10 3.25 -1.19
CA VAL A 83 -1.14 2.56 -0.32
C VAL A 83 0.21 2.56 -1.01
N SER A 84 1.22 3.08 -0.32
CA SER A 84 2.60 3.24 -0.75
C SER A 84 3.54 2.92 0.44
N GLY A 85 4.70 3.56 0.54
CA GLY A 85 5.56 3.52 1.71
C GLY A 85 6.91 2.89 1.45
N GLY A 86 7.28 1.85 2.20
CA GLY A 86 8.40 0.98 1.93
C GLY A 86 8.13 0.10 0.70
N GLU A 87 7.81 -1.16 0.92
CA GLU A 87 7.19 -1.99 -0.12
C GLU A 87 5.82 -2.47 0.37
N ALA A 88 4.78 -1.88 -0.17
CA ALA A 88 3.41 -2.11 0.26
C ALA A 88 3.01 -3.58 0.23
N MET A 89 3.39 -4.32 -0.83
CA MET A 89 3.03 -5.73 -1.00
C MET A 89 3.68 -6.70 0.00
N LEU A 90 4.62 -6.25 0.84
CA LEU A 90 5.08 -7.05 1.99
C LEU A 90 3.94 -7.30 2.99
N GLN A 91 2.93 -6.43 3.00
CA GLN A 91 1.76 -6.53 3.87
C GLN A 91 0.48 -6.76 3.06
N ILE A 92 0.56 -7.61 2.02
CA ILE A 92 -0.51 -7.83 1.03
C ILE A 92 -1.86 -8.20 1.67
N ALA A 93 -1.87 -8.94 2.77
CA ALA A 93 -3.11 -9.31 3.47
C ALA A 93 -3.85 -8.09 4.04
N PHE A 94 -3.11 -7.15 4.64
CA PHE A 94 -3.67 -5.90 5.14
C PHE A 94 -4.22 -5.03 4.01
N ILE A 95 -3.43 -4.86 2.93
CA ILE A 95 -3.84 -4.02 1.78
C ILE A 95 -5.10 -4.59 1.14
N THR A 96 -5.15 -5.91 0.94
CA THR A 96 -6.33 -6.58 0.37
C THR A 96 -7.57 -6.32 1.23
N ALA A 97 -7.45 -6.49 2.55
CA ALA A 97 -8.54 -6.23 3.49
C ALA A 97 -8.99 -4.75 3.46
N LEU A 98 -8.02 -3.83 3.45
CA LEU A 98 -8.28 -2.39 3.37
C LEU A 98 -9.03 -2.02 2.07
N PHE A 99 -8.59 -2.54 0.93
CA PHE A 99 -9.20 -2.24 -0.37
C PHE A 99 -10.59 -2.88 -0.49
N ILE A 100 -10.81 -4.08 0.03
CA ILE A 100 -12.14 -4.69 0.10
C ILE A 100 -13.12 -3.78 0.85
N GLU A 101 -12.73 -3.29 2.04
CA GLU A 101 -13.58 -2.40 2.83
C GLU A 101 -13.73 -1.01 2.16
N ALA A 102 -12.69 -0.48 1.54
CA ALA A 102 -12.74 0.77 0.78
C ALA A 102 -13.72 0.68 -0.41
N LYS A 103 -13.71 -0.44 -1.16
CA LYS A 103 -14.63 -0.65 -2.29
C LYS A 103 -16.09 -0.70 -1.86
N LYS A 104 -16.40 -1.25 -0.68
CA LYS A 104 -17.77 -1.21 -0.12
C LYS A 104 -18.27 0.22 0.10
N LEU A 105 -17.36 1.17 0.29
CA LEU A 105 -17.65 2.61 0.49
C LEU A 105 -17.56 3.43 -0.79
N GLY A 106 -17.37 2.78 -1.95
CA GLY A 106 -17.21 3.41 -3.25
C GLY A 106 -15.94 4.25 -3.38
N ILE A 107 -14.86 3.86 -2.68
CA ILE A 107 -13.58 4.59 -2.69
C ILE A 107 -12.69 4.05 -3.79
N HIS A 108 -12.07 4.94 -4.56
CA HIS A 108 -11.03 4.59 -5.54
C HIS A 108 -9.74 4.19 -4.83
N THR A 109 -9.17 3.06 -5.23
CA THR A 109 -8.02 2.42 -4.61
C THR A 109 -6.81 2.40 -5.54
N THR A 110 -5.66 2.85 -5.05
CA THR A 110 -4.39 2.83 -5.79
C THR A 110 -3.33 2.10 -4.97
N LEU A 111 -2.63 1.20 -5.63
CA LEU A 111 -1.47 0.50 -5.09
C LEU A 111 -0.20 1.03 -5.74
N ASP A 112 0.73 1.56 -4.95
CA ASP A 112 2.09 1.90 -5.36
C ASP A 112 3.05 0.82 -4.85
N THR A 113 3.77 0.18 -5.77
CA THR A 113 4.66 -0.96 -5.47
C THR A 113 5.77 -1.09 -6.50
N CYS A 114 6.93 -1.56 -6.08
CA CYS A 114 7.98 -1.98 -7.01
C CYS A 114 7.89 -3.47 -7.40
N GLY A 115 6.91 -4.21 -6.88
CA GLY A 115 6.70 -5.64 -7.17
C GLY A 115 7.70 -6.59 -6.50
N PHE A 116 8.65 -6.08 -5.73
CA PHE A 116 9.71 -6.88 -5.07
C PHE A 116 9.14 -8.02 -4.21
N ALA A 117 8.00 -7.83 -3.57
CA ALA A 117 7.40 -8.81 -2.67
C ALA A 117 6.72 -9.97 -3.40
N TYR A 118 6.61 -9.92 -4.73
CA TYR A 118 6.00 -10.99 -5.52
C TYR A 118 6.63 -12.36 -5.25
N ARG A 119 5.79 -13.38 -5.19
CA ARG A 119 6.17 -14.80 -5.03
C ARG A 119 5.39 -15.65 -6.02
N ALA A 120 6.09 -16.52 -6.74
CA ALA A 120 5.49 -17.45 -7.71
C ALA A 120 4.94 -18.70 -7.00
N THR A 121 4.07 -18.53 -6.00
CA THR A 121 3.38 -19.63 -5.31
C THR A 121 1.88 -19.54 -5.48
N PRO A 122 1.14 -20.65 -5.51
CA PRO A 122 -0.31 -20.64 -5.64
C PRO A 122 -1.02 -19.81 -4.57
N GLU A 123 -0.53 -19.86 -3.32
CA GLU A 123 -1.09 -19.14 -2.19
C GLU A 123 -0.93 -17.62 -2.36
N TYR A 124 0.25 -17.18 -2.84
CA TYR A 124 0.50 -15.78 -3.10
C TYR A 124 -0.34 -15.28 -4.29
N HIS A 125 -0.45 -16.07 -5.34
CA HIS A 125 -1.29 -15.73 -6.49
C HIS A 125 -2.75 -15.56 -6.08
N ALA A 126 -3.28 -16.46 -5.26
CA ALA A 126 -4.68 -16.38 -4.81
C ALA A 126 -4.97 -15.08 -4.01
N ILE A 127 -4.03 -14.58 -3.20
CA ILE A 127 -4.23 -13.31 -2.51
C ILE A 127 -3.96 -12.11 -3.41
N LEU A 128 -3.01 -12.22 -4.34
CA LEU A 128 -2.73 -11.18 -5.34
C LEU A 128 -3.93 -10.95 -6.26
N GLU A 129 -4.57 -12.01 -6.75
CA GLU A 129 -5.81 -11.91 -7.56
C GLU A 129 -6.88 -11.13 -6.79
N LYS A 130 -7.12 -11.49 -5.52
CA LYS A 130 -8.08 -10.78 -4.67
C LYS A 130 -7.72 -9.29 -4.48
N LEU A 131 -6.43 -8.97 -4.35
CA LEU A 131 -5.98 -7.59 -4.25
C LEU A 131 -6.24 -6.84 -5.55
N LEU A 132 -5.91 -7.44 -6.70
CA LEU A 132 -6.10 -6.82 -8.01
C LEU A 132 -7.58 -6.58 -8.33
N ASP A 133 -8.48 -7.50 -7.95
CA ASP A 133 -9.94 -7.34 -8.13
C ASP A 133 -10.51 -6.11 -7.40
N VAL A 134 -9.83 -5.63 -6.37
CA VAL A 134 -10.25 -4.47 -5.58
C VAL A 134 -9.32 -3.26 -5.72
N THR A 135 -8.41 -3.29 -6.70
CA THR A 135 -7.46 -2.22 -7.01
C THR A 135 -7.84 -1.56 -8.33
N ASP A 136 -8.12 -0.24 -8.31
CA ASP A 136 -8.48 0.50 -9.52
C ASP A 136 -7.24 0.94 -10.32
N LEU A 137 -6.12 1.18 -9.66
CA LEU A 137 -4.87 1.62 -10.29
C LEU A 137 -3.66 1.01 -9.61
N VAL A 138 -2.71 0.52 -10.40
CA VAL A 138 -1.39 0.11 -9.93
C VAL A 138 -0.35 1.09 -10.48
N LEU A 139 0.41 1.73 -9.60
CA LEU A 139 1.63 2.47 -9.91
C LEU A 139 2.79 1.48 -9.71
N LEU A 140 3.29 0.94 -10.82
CA LEU A 140 4.40 -0.02 -10.79
C LEU A 140 5.72 0.70 -11.00
N ASP A 141 6.51 0.80 -9.95
CA ASP A 141 7.83 1.44 -9.96
C ASP A 141 8.91 0.45 -10.38
N LEU A 142 9.21 0.39 -11.67
CA LEU A 142 10.30 -0.42 -12.21
C LEU A 142 11.63 0.31 -11.96
N LYS A 143 12.35 -0.11 -10.94
CA LYS A 143 13.58 0.55 -10.48
C LYS A 143 14.70 0.58 -11.53
N GLU A 144 14.87 -0.50 -12.28
CA GLU A 144 15.81 -0.63 -13.40
C GLU A 144 15.44 -1.87 -14.22
N ILE A 145 15.63 -1.82 -15.55
CA ILE A 145 15.32 -2.92 -16.47
C ILE A 145 16.48 -3.91 -16.57
N ASP A 146 17.72 -3.40 -16.62
CA ASP A 146 18.90 -4.25 -16.68
C ASP A 146 19.14 -4.94 -15.32
N PRO A 147 19.23 -6.29 -15.26
CA PRO A 147 19.33 -7.01 -14.00
C PRO A 147 20.59 -6.69 -13.19
N GLU A 148 21.72 -6.40 -13.83
CA GLU A 148 22.97 -6.08 -13.13
C GLU A 148 22.94 -4.64 -12.58
N GLN A 149 22.43 -3.70 -13.38
CA GLN A 149 22.22 -2.34 -12.90
C GLN A 149 21.15 -2.30 -11.79
N HIS A 150 20.09 -3.10 -11.91
CA HIS A 150 19.06 -3.22 -10.88
C HIS A 150 19.69 -3.59 -9.52
N LYS A 151 20.58 -4.59 -9.48
CA LYS A 151 21.29 -4.97 -8.25
C LYS A 151 22.14 -3.83 -7.68
N ILE A 152 22.74 -3.01 -8.56
CA ILE A 152 23.56 -1.88 -8.14
C ILE A 152 22.72 -0.77 -7.50
N VAL A 153 21.60 -0.44 -8.10
CA VAL A 153 20.77 0.70 -7.64
C VAL A 153 19.81 0.35 -6.51
N THR A 154 19.45 -0.94 -6.34
CA THR A 154 18.50 -1.38 -5.30
C THR A 154 19.15 -2.10 -4.12
N ARG A 155 20.37 -2.63 -4.27
CA ARG A 155 21.23 -3.35 -3.29
C ARG A 155 20.55 -4.53 -2.60
#